data_9c853b0bab3224aa80c77dfae911928a
#
_entry.id   9c853b0bab3224aa80c77dfae911928a
#
_cell.length_a   1.000
_cell.length_b   1.000
_cell.length_c   1.000
_cell.angle_alpha   90.00
_cell.angle_beta   90.00
_cell.angle_gamma   90.00
#
_symmetry.space_group_name_H-M   'P 1'
#
loop_
_entity.id
_entity.type
_entity.pdbx_description
1 polymer ?
#
loop_
_entity_poly.entity_id
_entity_poly.type
_entity_poly.pdbx_seq_one_letter_code
_entity_poly.pdbx_strand_id
1 'polypeptide(L)'
;MASGARRQVDTAMDDSAIILNYTKIRDNLIVVHALTRAYGRKSFLVKTGAKAKMAYYLPLNILELSITENTKSDLWYASPLAAKYPLLGIRNNVFKNTMSLFMAEVVYRTIKDGAQEDGLFDWCVRQILTLDALQADFSNYHIYFLLEFCIALGFRPEATDMIPFTGEYQPFVEQFMRSDLPTAMLIPLSGRVRSEIASSIIRYLEFHTESTINIRSLQVLHELFA
;
A
#
# COMPACT_ATOMS: atom_id res chain seq x y z
N MET A 1 -51.12 17.08 -10.15
CA MET A 1 -49.81 17.69 -9.92
C MET A 1 -48.80 16.61 -9.69
N ALA A 2 -48.05 16.26 -10.72
CA ALA A 2 -47.04 15.20 -10.62
C ALA A 2 -45.73 15.81 -10.12
N SER A 3 -45.32 15.45 -8.91
CA SER A 3 -44.02 15.80 -8.34
C SER A 3 -42.92 15.04 -9.08
N GLY A 4 -42.24 15.73 -10.01
CA GLY A 4 -41.06 15.24 -10.68
C GLY A 4 -39.90 15.22 -9.69
N ALA A 5 -39.64 14.07 -9.07
CA ALA A 5 -38.38 13.84 -8.38
C ALA A 5 -37.24 13.94 -9.41
N ARG A 6 -36.52 15.06 -9.41
CA ARG A 6 -35.24 15.21 -10.13
C ARG A 6 -34.32 14.11 -9.62
N ARG A 7 -34.06 13.10 -10.44
CA ARG A 7 -32.90 12.20 -10.24
C ARG A 7 -31.68 13.10 -10.28
N GLN A 8 -31.05 13.26 -9.12
CA GLN A 8 -29.71 13.84 -9.05
C GLN A 8 -28.83 12.94 -9.93
N VAL A 9 -28.29 13.50 -10.99
CA VAL A 9 -27.34 12.78 -11.86
C VAL A 9 -26.06 12.71 -11.04
N ASP A 10 -25.78 11.54 -10.45
CA ASP A 10 -24.51 11.27 -9.80
C ASP A 10 -23.42 11.39 -10.87
N THR A 11 -22.67 12.48 -10.84
CA THR A 11 -21.63 12.76 -11.83
C THR A 11 -20.47 11.80 -11.54
N ALA A 12 -20.20 10.91 -12.48
CA ALA A 12 -19.01 10.06 -12.41
C ALA A 12 -17.75 10.91 -12.62
N MET A 13 -16.71 10.65 -11.83
CA MET A 13 -15.42 11.32 -11.89
C MET A 13 -14.33 10.29 -12.10
N ASP A 14 -13.37 10.59 -12.96
CA ASP A 14 -12.25 9.70 -13.22
C ASP A 14 -11.10 10.04 -12.26
N ASP A 15 -10.50 9.02 -11.64
CA ASP A 15 -9.35 9.18 -10.76
C ASP A 15 -8.41 7.96 -10.85
N SER A 16 -7.15 8.18 -10.49
CA SER A 16 -6.16 7.11 -10.37
C SER A 16 -6.18 6.52 -8.95
N ALA A 17 -6.13 5.20 -8.86
CA ALA A 17 -6.16 4.50 -7.58
C ALA A 17 -5.14 3.36 -7.52
N ILE A 18 -4.49 3.21 -6.37
CA ILE A 18 -3.64 2.06 -6.01
C ILE A 18 -4.49 1.09 -5.20
N ILE A 19 -4.63 -0.14 -5.66
CA ILE A 19 -5.39 -1.17 -4.96
C ILE A 19 -4.59 -1.64 -3.74
N LEU A 20 -5.19 -1.54 -2.57
CA LEU A 20 -4.57 -1.99 -1.31
C LEU A 20 -5.09 -3.36 -0.88
N ASN A 21 -6.40 -3.54 -0.95
CA ASN A 21 -7.06 -4.78 -0.56
C ASN A 21 -8.46 -4.86 -1.18
N TYR A 22 -9.07 -6.03 -1.18
CA TYR A 22 -10.50 -6.18 -1.46
C TYR A 22 -11.14 -7.25 -0.58
N THR A 23 -12.44 -7.09 -0.32
CA THR A 23 -13.26 -8.05 0.42
C THR A 23 -14.45 -8.48 -0.43
N LYS A 24 -14.63 -9.79 -0.61
CA LYS A 24 -15.80 -10.34 -1.32
C LYS A 24 -17.02 -10.23 -0.41
N ILE A 25 -18.08 -9.57 -0.88
CA ILE A 25 -19.36 -9.46 -0.17
C ILE A 25 -20.36 -10.48 -0.70
N ARG A 26 -20.44 -10.63 -2.04
CA ARG A 26 -21.29 -11.58 -2.75
C ARG A 26 -20.56 -12.02 -4.02
N ASP A 27 -21.16 -12.96 -4.76
CA ASP A 27 -20.53 -13.50 -5.98
C ASP A 27 -20.25 -12.43 -7.05
N ASN A 28 -21.04 -11.38 -7.08
CA ASN A 28 -20.93 -10.29 -8.05
C ASN A 28 -20.67 -8.92 -7.41
N LEU A 29 -20.20 -8.88 -6.15
CA LEU A 29 -19.97 -7.64 -5.42
C LEU A 29 -18.77 -7.75 -4.50
N ILE A 30 -17.83 -6.84 -4.65
CA ILE A 30 -16.66 -6.70 -3.76
C ILE A 30 -16.60 -5.28 -3.18
N VAL A 31 -15.98 -5.13 -2.02
CA VAL A 31 -15.48 -3.85 -1.52
C VAL A 31 -13.99 -3.79 -1.82
N VAL A 32 -13.59 -2.77 -2.54
CA VAL A 32 -12.18 -2.48 -2.87
C VAL A 32 -11.71 -1.33 -2.01
N HIS A 33 -10.61 -1.54 -1.30
CA HIS A 33 -9.92 -0.51 -0.53
C HIS A 33 -8.74 0.00 -1.36
N ALA A 34 -8.71 1.29 -1.65
CA ALA A 34 -7.69 1.87 -2.51
C ALA A 34 -7.17 3.20 -1.96
N LEU A 35 -5.92 3.52 -2.28
CA LEU A 35 -5.39 4.87 -2.14
C LEU A 35 -5.62 5.58 -3.47
N THR A 36 -6.44 6.61 -3.47
CA THR A 36 -6.76 7.41 -4.65
C THR A 36 -5.94 8.69 -4.67
N ARG A 37 -5.76 9.25 -5.85
CA ARG A 37 -5.02 10.52 -6.00
C ARG A 37 -5.79 11.70 -5.43
N ALA A 38 -7.10 11.78 -5.73
CA ALA A 38 -7.92 12.95 -5.37
C ALA A 38 -8.59 12.83 -4.01
N TYR A 39 -8.88 11.62 -3.53
CA TYR A 39 -9.71 11.40 -2.34
C TYR A 39 -8.99 10.66 -1.21
N GLY A 40 -7.65 10.49 -1.30
CA GLY A 40 -6.88 9.73 -0.33
C GLY A 40 -7.30 8.25 -0.26
N ARG A 41 -7.17 7.63 0.92
CA ARG A 41 -7.63 6.25 1.11
C ARG A 41 -9.16 6.22 1.14
N LYS A 42 -9.75 5.40 0.24
CA LYS A 42 -11.21 5.30 0.11
C LYS A 42 -11.63 3.85 -0.15
N SER A 43 -12.86 3.52 0.26
CA SER A 43 -13.47 2.22 0.05
C SER A 43 -14.59 2.30 -0.98
N PHE A 44 -14.61 1.37 -1.92
CA PHE A 44 -15.54 1.38 -3.05
C PHE A 44 -16.31 0.09 -3.17
N LEU A 45 -17.61 0.18 -3.45
CA LEU A 45 -18.42 -0.92 -3.94
C LEU A 45 -18.18 -1.11 -5.44
N VAL A 46 -17.73 -2.30 -5.81
CA VAL A 46 -17.44 -2.67 -7.19
C VAL A 46 -18.26 -3.87 -7.60
N LYS A 47 -19.02 -3.73 -8.67
CA LYS A 47 -19.76 -4.85 -9.27
C LYS A 47 -18.82 -5.70 -10.13
N THR A 48 -18.74 -6.99 -9.80
CA THR A 48 -17.95 -7.97 -10.55
C THR A 48 -18.92 -8.88 -11.33
N GLY A 49 -19.10 -8.61 -12.61
CA GLY A 49 -19.88 -9.50 -13.49
C GLY A 49 -19.07 -10.73 -13.91
N ALA A 50 -19.70 -11.66 -14.67
CA ALA A 50 -19.06 -12.88 -15.18
C ALA A 50 -17.79 -12.64 -16.01
N LYS A 51 -17.61 -11.43 -16.57
CA LYS A 51 -16.42 -11.00 -17.31
C LYS A 51 -15.46 -10.13 -16.49
N ALA A 52 -15.68 -9.97 -15.18
CA ALA A 52 -14.81 -9.13 -14.36
C ALA A 52 -13.40 -9.72 -14.28
N LYS A 53 -12.43 -8.90 -14.63
CA LYS A 53 -11.02 -9.26 -14.52
C LYS A 53 -10.57 -9.07 -13.06
N MET A 54 -10.70 -10.10 -12.22
CA MET A 54 -10.26 -10.06 -10.82
C MET A 54 -8.79 -9.68 -10.68
N ALA A 55 -7.97 -9.94 -11.71
CA ALA A 55 -6.58 -9.49 -11.76
C ALA A 55 -6.40 -7.97 -11.61
N TYR A 56 -7.40 -7.15 -11.90
CA TYR A 56 -7.35 -5.72 -11.66
C TYR A 56 -7.22 -5.39 -10.16
N TYR A 57 -7.79 -6.20 -9.28
CA TYR A 57 -7.83 -5.94 -7.84
C TYR A 57 -6.68 -6.59 -7.06
N LEU A 58 -5.65 -7.07 -7.77
CA LEU A 58 -4.41 -7.49 -7.11
C LEU A 58 -3.75 -6.31 -6.41
N PRO A 59 -3.17 -6.55 -5.20
CA PRO A 59 -2.49 -5.52 -4.44
C PRO A 59 -1.44 -4.77 -5.24
N LEU A 60 -1.36 -3.47 -5.01
CA LEU A 60 -0.52 -2.47 -5.68
C LEU A 60 -0.78 -2.27 -7.18
N ASN A 61 -1.81 -2.90 -7.78
CA ASN A 61 -2.22 -2.46 -9.12
C ASN A 61 -2.63 -0.99 -9.09
N ILE A 62 -2.20 -0.27 -10.11
CA ILE A 62 -2.54 1.14 -10.32
C ILE A 62 -3.57 1.20 -11.44
N LEU A 63 -4.79 1.62 -11.09
CA LEU A 63 -5.92 1.66 -12.01
C LEU A 63 -6.39 3.09 -12.25
N GLU A 64 -6.95 3.32 -13.43
CA GLU A 64 -7.92 4.39 -13.65
C GLU A 64 -9.31 3.86 -13.29
N LEU A 65 -10.01 4.60 -12.46
CA LEU A 65 -11.35 4.29 -11.99
C LEU A 65 -12.32 5.40 -12.41
N SER A 66 -13.52 5.01 -12.82
CA SER A 66 -14.66 5.92 -12.82
C SER A 66 -15.37 5.79 -11.49
N ILE A 67 -15.43 6.87 -10.73
CA ILE A 67 -15.91 6.94 -9.35
C ILE A 67 -17.22 7.70 -9.31
N THR A 68 -18.18 7.18 -8.57
CA THR A 68 -19.46 7.86 -8.28
C THR A 68 -19.64 7.97 -6.78
N GLU A 69 -19.77 9.18 -6.27
CA GLU A 69 -20.00 9.44 -4.86
C GLU A 69 -21.37 8.88 -4.41
N ASN A 70 -21.38 8.29 -3.23
CA ASN A 70 -22.60 7.88 -2.56
C ASN A 70 -22.87 8.82 -1.37
N THR A 71 -23.75 9.77 -1.55
CA THR A 71 -24.11 10.77 -0.51
C THR A 71 -24.77 10.18 0.73
N LYS A 72 -25.15 8.89 0.70
CA LYS A 72 -25.82 8.19 1.81
C LYS A 72 -24.92 7.22 2.56
N SER A 73 -23.67 7.05 2.13
CA SER A 73 -22.73 6.07 2.70
C SER A 73 -21.29 6.47 2.39
N ASP A 74 -20.36 6.13 3.29
CA ASP A 74 -18.92 6.29 3.07
C ASP A 74 -18.37 5.36 1.98
N LEU A 75 -19.14 4.31 1.61
CA LEU A 75 -18.83 3.43 0.50
C LEU A 75 -19.33 4.03 -0.81
N TRP A 76 -18.38 4.50 -1.62
CA TRP A 76 -18.66 5.02 -2.96
C TRP A 76 -18.71 3.89 -3.99
N TYR A 77 -19.15 4.18 -5.20
CA TYR A 77 -19.12 3.22 -6.30
C TYR A 77 -17.91 3.48 -7.17
N ALA A 78 -17.29 2.39 -7.66
CA ALA A 78 -16.22 2.50 -8.64
C ALA A 78 -16.32 1.43 -9.72
N SER A 79 -15.84 1.77 -10.91
CA SER A 79 -15.69 0.86 -12.04
C SER A 79 -14.28 1.01 -12.62
N PRO A 80 -13.55 -0.08 -12.88
CA PRO A 80 -12.22 0.00 -13.47
C PRO A 80 -12.32 0.37 -14.94
N LEU A 81 -11.55 1.35 -15.36
CA LEU A 81 -11.41 1.77 -16.76
C LEU A 81 -10.21 1.06 -17.41
N ALA A 82 -9.04 1.17 -16.78
CA ALA A 82 -7.79 0.58 -17.27
C ALA A 82 -6.78 0.34 -16.14
N ALA A 83 -5.87 -0.61 -16.35
CA ALA A 83 -4.64 -0.72 -15.56
C ALA A 83 -3.57 0.18 -16.19
N LYS A 84 -2.92 1.03 -15.38
CA LYS A 84 -1.89 1.97 -15.84
C LYS A 84 -0.57 1.28 -16.20
N TYR A 85 -0.20 0.26 -15.43
CA TYR A 85 1.09 -0.42 -15.56
C TYR A 85 0.88 -1.94 -15.47
N PRO A 86 1.59 -2.72 -16.29
CA PRO A 86 1.47 -4.19 -16.27
C PRO A 86 2.15 -4.83 -15.05
N LEU A 87 3.09 -4.14 -14.39
CA LEU A 87 3.88 -4.58 -13.22
C LEU A 87 4.45 -5.99 -13.39
N LEU A 88 5.08 -6.27 -14.55
CA LEU A 88 5.56 -7.61 -14.91
C LEU A 88 6.68 -8.09 -14.00
N GLY A 89 7.54 -7.19 -13.50
CA GLY A 89 8.60 -7.53 -12.55
C GLY A 89 8.03 -8.06 -11.23
N ILE A 90 6.96 -7.44 -10.73
CA ILE A 90 6.24 -7.89 -9.53
C ILE A 90 5.48 -9.18 -9.82
N ARG A 91 4.69 -9.24 -10.91
CA ARG A 91 3.78 -10.36 -11.17
C ARG A 91 4.50 -11.67 -11.54
N ASN A 92 5.67 -11.59 -12.16
CA ASN A 92 6.46 -12.75 -12.57
C ASN A 92 7.49 -13.20 -11.53
N ASN A 93 7.56 -12.57 -10.36
CA ASN A 93 8.52 -12.89 -9.31
C ASN A 93 7.78 -13.09 -7.98
N VAL A 94 7.82 -14.30 -7.43
CA VAL A 94 7.11 -14.66 -6.18
C VAL A 94 7.54 -13.79 -5.00
N PHE A 95 8.83 -13.48 -4.88
CA PHE A 95 9.37 -12.66 -3.79
C PHE A 95 8.83 -11.22 -3.87
N LYS A 96 8.90 -10.59 -5.06
CA LYS A 96 8.35 -9.25 -5.27
C LYS A 96 6.84 -9.22 -5.11
N ASN A 97 6.14 -10.27 -5.57
CA ASN A 97 4.70 -10.36 -5.40
C ASN A 97 4.31 -10.43 -3.92
N THR A 98 5.03 -11.22 -3.11
CA THR A 98 4.84 -11.28 -1.65
C THR A 98 5.18 -9.94 -1.00
N MET A 99 6.25 -9.27 -1.43
CA MET A 99 6.60 -7.93 -0.97
C MET A 99 5.52 -6.90 -1.32
N SER A 100 4.88 -7.03 -2.48
CA SER A 100 3.75 -6.16 -2.86
C SER A 100 2.53 -6.34 -1.95
N LEU A 101 2.25 -7.56 -1.47
CA LEU A 101 1.22 -7.82 -0.46
C LEU A 101 1.55 -7.11 0.86
N PHE A 102 2.80 -7.20 1.30
CA PHE A 102 3.27 -6.54 2.50
C PHE A 102 3.13 -5.01 2.40
N MET A 103 3.64 -4.41 1.34
CA MET A 103 3.55 -2.96 1.13
C MET A 103 2.10 -2.46 1.10
N ALA A 104 1.22 -3.18 0.38
CA ALA A 104 -0.19 -2.84 0.33
C ALA A 104 -0.86 -2.94 1.69
N GLU A 105 -0.55 -3.98 2.49
CA GLU A 105 -1.09 -4.15 3.82
C GLU A 105 -0.60 -3.06 4.77
N VAL A 106 0.68 -2.68 4.72
CA VAL A 106 1.23 -1.56 5.52
C VAL A 106 0.45 -0.28 5.24
N VAL A 107 0.33 0.13 3.97
CA VAL A 107 -0.43 1.34 3.61
C VAL A 107 -1.89 1.23 4.06
N TYR A 108 -2.52 0.07 3.81
CA TYR A 108 -3.92 -0.17 4.19
C TYR A 108 -4.18 -0.05 5.69
N ARG A 109 -3.26 -0.55 6.52
CA ARG A 109 -3.40 -0.56 7.98
C ARG A 109 -3.03 0.76 8.63
N THR A 110 -2.11 1.51 8.02
CA THR A 110 -1.61 2.78 8.58
C THR A 110 -2.52 3.95 8.22
N ILE A 111 -2.97 4.05 6.97
CA ILE A 111 -3.77 5.18 6.51
C ILE A 111 -5.24 4.94 6.82
N LYS A 112 -5.89 5.85 7.56
CA LYS A 112 -7.31 5.77 7.89
C LYS A 112 -8.18 6.03 6.66
N ASP A 113 -9.38 5.45 6.61
CA ASP A 113 -10.34 5.72 5.53
C ASP A 113 -10.74 7.20 5.53
N GLY A 114 -10.72 7.83 4.35
CA GLY A 114 -10.95 9.25 4.16
C GLY A 114 -9.74 10.15 4.45
N ALA A 115 -8.63 9.62 4.98
CA ALA A 115 -7.42 10.41 5.19
C ALA A 115 -6.75 10.74 3.85
N GLN A 116 -6.37 12.00 3.69
CA GLN A 116 -5.60 12.51 2.55
C GLN A 116 -4.24 12.98 3.07
N GLU A 117 -3.18 12.44 2.49
CA GLU A 117 -1.80 12.79 2.79
C GLU A 117 -1.17 13.34 1.52
N ASP A 118 -0.73 14.59 1.56
CA ASP A 118 -0.18 15.29 0.40
C ASP A 118 1.02 14.54 -0.19
N GLY A 119 0.94 14.26 -1.50
CA GLY A 119 2.02 13.57 -2.22
C GLY A 119 2.16 12.07 -1.97
N LEU A 120 1.41 11.49 -1.02
CA LEU A 120 1.51 10.07 -0.67
C LEU A 120 1.17 9.16 -1.85
N PHE A 121 0.14 9.49 -2.63
CA PHE A 121 -0.22 8.71 -3.82
C PHE A 121 0.95 8.61 -4.80
N ASP A 122 1.56 9.72 -5.16
CA ASP A 122 2.67 9.75 -6.10
C ASP A 122 3.94 9.11 -5.53
N TRP A 123 4.17 9.24 -4.23
CA TRP A 123 5.22 8.53 -3.55
C TRP A 123 5.00 7.00 -3.64
N CYS A 124 3.80 6.50 -3.34
CA CYS A 124 3.46 5.07 -3.46
C CYS A 124 3.66 4.56 -4.89
N VAL A 125 3.23 5.34 -5.91
CA VAL A 125 3.46 4.97 -7.32
C VAL A 125 4.95 4.80 -7.60
N ARG A 126 5.80 5.73 -7.16
CA ARG A 126 7.26 5.61 -7.31
C ARG A 126 7.80 4.34 -6.64
N GLN A 127 7.39 4.04 -5.40
CA GLN A 127 7.83 2.83 -4.70
C GLN A 127 7.42 1.55 -5.43
N ILE A 128 6.21 1.49 -5.95
CA ILE A 128 5.72 0.34 -6.72
C ILE A 128 6.54 0.13 -7.99
N LEU A 129 6.77 1.19 -8.76
CA LEU A 129 7.53 1.12 -10.00
C LEU A 129 9.01 0.79 -9.75
N THR A 130 9.58 1.29 -8.65
CA THR A 130 10.94 0.95 -8.24
C THR A 130 11.06 -0.55 -7.93
N LEU A 131 10.15 -1.12 -7.12
CA LEU A 131 10.14 -2.57 -6.85
C LEU A 131 9.97 -3.37 -8.15
N ASP A 132 9.08 -2.94 -9.04
CA ASP A 132 8.86 -3.62 -10.32
C ASP A 132 10.14 -3.65 -11.18
N ALA A 133 10.88 -2.56 -11.21
CA ALA A 133 12.07 -2.38 -12.04
C ALA A 133 13.33 -3.11 -11.51
N LEU A 134 13.48 -3.31 -10.18
CA LEU A 134 14.65 -3.98 -9.60
C LEU A 134 14.81 -5.40 -10.19
N GLN A 135 16.03 -5.77 -10.64
CA GLN A 135 16.27 -7.08 -11.23
C GLN A 135 16.91 -8.06 -10.23
N ALA A 136 17.72 -7.57 -9.30
CA ALA A 136 18.45 -8.36 -8.29
C ALA A 136 18.49 -7.61 -6.95
N ASP A 137 19.00 -8.27 -5.92
CA ASP A 137 19.34 -7.71 -4.60
C ASP A 137 18.22 -6.92 -3.90
N PHE A 138 16.96 -7.29 -4.13
CA PHE A 138 15.81 -6.57 -3.58
C PHE A 138 15.31 -7.12 -2.22
N SER A 139 16.03 -8.04 -1.58
CA SER A 139 15.60 -8.69 -0.32
C SER A 139 15.36 -7.70 0.83
N ASN A 140 16.07 -6.57 0.83
CA ASN A 140 15.98 -5.53 1.84
C ASN A 140 14.94 -4.44 1.50
N TYR A 141 14.26 -4.53 0.34
CA TYR A 141 13.41 -3.45 -0.15
C TYR A 141 12.28 -3.09 0.80
N HIS A 142 11.72 -4.07 1.51
CA HIS A 142 10.64 -3.83 2.48
C HIS A 142 11.09 -3.00 3.69
N ILE A 143 12.35 -3.11 4.14
CA ILE A 143 12.92 -2.28 5.21
C ILE A 143 13.08 -0.84 4.70
N TYR A 144 13.69 -0.68 3.52
CA TYR A 144 13.85 0.61 2.88
C TYR A 144 12.50 1.31 2.68
N PHE A 145 11.51 0.56 2.14
CA PHE A 145 10.14 1.06 1.98
C PHE A 145 9.52 1.55 3.29
N LEU A 146 9.68 0.80 4.40
CA LEU A 146 9.13 1.20 5.70
C LEU A 146 9.72 2.51 6.22
N LEU A 147 11.06 2.68 6.12
CA LEU A 147 11.73 3.92 6.54
C LEU A 147 11.29 5.10 5.67
N GLU A 148 11.27 4.93 4.36
CA GLU A 148 10.79 5.94 3.42
C GLU A 148 9.30 6.26 3.62
N PHE A 149 8.49 5.27 4.05
CA PHE A 149 7.07 5.47 4.36
C PHE A 149 6.89 6.33 5.63
N CYS A 150 7.73 6.14 6.65
CA CYS A 150 7.75 7.04 7.81
C CYS A 150 8.00 8.50 7.38
N ILE A 151 8.96 8.70 6.47
CA ILE A 151 9.28 10.04 5.92
C ILE A 151 8.10 10.60 5.11
N ALA A 152 7.48 9.76 4.27
CA ALA A 152 6.33 10.16 3.45
C ALA A 152 5.12 10.57 4.30
N LEU A 153 4.98 10.02 5.51
CA LEU A 153 3.97 10.39 6.50
C LEU A 153 4.39 11.61 7.36
N GLY A 154 5.55 12.18 7.13
CA GLY A 154 6.04 13.37 7.83
C GLY A 154 6.75 13.11 9.17
N PHE A 155 6.93 11.86 9.57
CA PHE A 155 7.55 11.55 10.88
C PHE A 155 9.06 11.82 10.91
N ARG A 156 9.76 11.68 9.77
CA ARG A 156 11.21 11.95 9.60
C ARG A 156 12.05 11.42 10.77
N PRO A 157 12.10 10.09 11.00
CA PRO A 157 12.79 9.51 12.13
C PRO A 157 14.28 9.89 12.11
N GLU A 158 14.81 10.30 13.27
CA GLU A 158 16.25 10.37 13.51
C GLU A 158 16.74 9.03 14.11
N ALA A 159 18.05 8.79 14.05
CA ALA A 159 18.60 7.54 14.58
C ALA A 159 18.28 7.36 16.08
N THR A 160 18.30 8.44 16.86
CA THR A 160 17.95 8.46 18.28
C THR A 160 16.50 8.10 18.56
N ASP A 161 15.57 8.47 17.66
CA ASP A 161 14.14 8.19 17.81
C ASP A 161 13.84 6.70 17.66
N MET A 162 14.70 5.98 16.93
CA MET A 162 14.54 4.56 16.65
C MET A 162 15.04 3.67 17.80
N ILE A 163 15.94 4.16 18.69
CA ILE A 163 16.54 3.36 19.76
C ILE A 163 15.53 2.60 20.63
N PRO A 164 14.41 3.19 21.09
CA PRO A 164 13.43 2.48 21.91
C PRO A 164 12.79 1.26 21.25
N PHE A 165 12.82 1.20 19.91
CA PHE A 165 12.15 0.15 19.12
C PHE A 165 13.12 -0.91 18.59
N THR A 166 14.37 -0.55 18.34
CA THR A 166 15.32 -1.34 17.55
C THR A 166 16.27 -2.20 18.40
N GLY A 167 16.57 -1.78 19.64
CA GLY A 167 17.47 -2.53 20.52
C GLY A 167 18.83 -2.85 19.87
N GLU A 168 19.20 -4.13 19.84
CA GLU A 168 20.46 -4.60 19.25
C GLU A 168 20.56 -4.39 17.73
N TYR A 169 19.44 -4.16 17.04
CA TYR A 169 19.39 -3.92 15.58
C TYR A 169 19.61 -2.46 15.19
N GLN A 170 19.78 -1.56 16.16
CA GLN A 170 20.00 -0.13 15.93
C GLN A 170 21.12 0.18 14.91
N PRO A 171 22.30 -0.46 14.93
CA PRO A 171 23.35 -0.18 13.95
C PRO A 171 22.93 -0.44 12.50
N PHE A 172 22.12 -1.46 12.25
CA PHE A 172 21.59 -1.75 10.92
C PHE A 172 20.57 -0.71 10.48
N VAL A 173 19.66 -0.30 11.38
CA VAL A 173 18.67 0.73 11.06
C VAL A 173 19.36 2.05 10.71
N GLU A 174 20.38 2.46 11.48
CA GLU A 174 21.19 3.63 11.15
C GLU A 174 21.90 3.52 9.79
N GLN A 175 22.39 2.32 9.45
CA GLN A 175 22.99 2.09 8.15
C GLN A 175 21.98 2.28 7.02
N PHE A 176 20.74 1.75 7.15
CA PHE A 176 19.66 1.98 6.19
C PHE A 176 19.32 3.46 6.06
N MET A 177 19.18 4.17 7.17
CA MET A 177 18.81 5.60 7.19
C MET A 177 19.85 6.50 6.49
N ARG A 178 21.11 6.07 6.45
CA ARG A 178 22.23 6.80 5.79
C ARG A 178 22.48 6.34 4.35
N SER A 179 21.81 5.27 3.91
CA SER A 179 22.05 4.65 2.61
C SER A 179 21.05 5.13 1.56
N ASP A 180 21.53 5.35 0.35
CA ASP A 180 20.67 5.38 -0.82
C ASP A 180 20.12 3.99 -1.15
N LEU A 181 19.16 3.92 -2.07
CA LEU A 181 18.51 2.66 -2.42
C LEU A 181 19.51 1.56 -2.87
N PRO A 182 20.45 1.82 -3.81
CA PRO A 182 21.42 0.78 -4.22
C PRO A 182 22.24 0.24 -3.06
N THR A 183 22.73 1.10 -2.18
CA THR A 183 23.54 0.73 -1.02
C THR A 183 22.71 -0.07 -0.01
N ALA A 184 21.48 0.38 0.28
CA ALA A 184 20.56 -0.30 1.19
C ALA A 184 20.22 -1.74 0.74
N MET A 185 20.09 -1.96 -0.57
CA MET A 185 19.82 -3.29 -1.12
C MET A 185 20.95 -4.28 -0.88
N LEU A 186 22.19 -3.82 -0.77
CA LEU A 186 23.39 -4.63 -0.60
C LEU A 186 23.80 -4.88 0.88
N ILE A 187 23.10 -4.30 1.84
CA ILE A 187 23.38 -4.54 3.27
C ILE A 187 23.18 -6.03 3.58
N PRO A 188 24.24 -6.74 4.07
CA PRO A 188 24.16 -8.17 4.30
C PRO A 188 23.36 -8.47 5.58
N LEU A 189 22.16 -9.03 5.43
CA LEU A 189 21.29 -9.40 6.53
C LEU A 189 20.76 -10.83 6.37
N SER A 190 20.63 -11.56 7.48
CA SER A 190 19.85 -12.80 7.50
C SER A 190 18.34 -12.49 7.44
N GLY A 191 17.53 -13.46 7.01
CA GLY A 191 16.07 -13.33 6.98
C GLY A 191 15.50 -12.96 8.36
N ARG A 192 16.02 -13.57 9.44
CA ARG A 192 15.63 -13.24 10.81
C ARG A 192 15.90 -11.77 11.14
N VAL A 193 17.10 -11.27 10.87
CA VAL A 193 17.48 -9.88 11.18
C VAL A 193 16.60 -8.90 10.39
N ARG A 194 16.33 -9.19 9.09
CA ARG A 194 15.41 -8.40 8.28
C ARG A 194 14.02 -8.29 8.92
N SER A 195 13.48 -9.42 9.37
CA SER A 195 12.15 -9.47 10.01
C SER A 195 12.09 -8.66 11.30
N GLU A 196 13.13 -8.75 12.15
CA GLU A 196 13.21 -7.99 13.40
C GLU A 196 13.32 -6.48 13.16
N ILE A 197 14.13 -6.06 12.17
CA ILE A 197 14.22 -4.66 11.78
C ILE A 197 12.87 -4.15 11.26
N ALA A 198 12.21 -4.90 10.37
CA ALA A 198 10.90 -4.51 9.85
C ALA A 198 9.86 -4.38 10.97
N SER A 199 9.84 -5.35 11.91
CA SER A 199 8.98 -5.32 13.10
C SER A 199 9.24 -4.10 13.97
N SER A 200 10.51 -3.70 14.13
CA SER A 200 10.91 -2.53 14.90
C SER A 200 10.39 -1.23 14.28
N ILE A 201 10.49 -1.10 12.96
CA ILE A 201 9.98 0.09 12.25
C ILE A 201 8.45 0.12 12.28
N ILE A 202 7.77 -1.03 12.23
CA ILE A 202 6.31 -1.10 12.38
C ILE A 202 5.90 -0.62 13.78
N ARG A 203 6.61 -1.03 14.86
CA ARG A 203 6.35 -0.51 16.22
C ARG A 203 6.55 1.00 16.33
N TYR A 204 7.57 1.54 15.64
CA TYR A 204 7.75 3.00 15.53
C TYR A 204 6.54 3.67 14.85
N LEU A 205 6.04 3.10 13.74
CA LEU A 205 4.83 3.60 13.06
C LEU A 205 3.60 3.51 13.98
N GLU A 206 3.40 2.40 14.69
CA GLU A 206 2.30 2.23 15.66
C GLU A 206 2.30 3.32 16.72
N PHE A 207 3.48 3.61 17.26
CA PHE A 207 3.65 4.66 18.28
C PHE A 207 3.25 6.03 17.74
N HIS A 208 3.73 6.42 16.56
CA HIS A 208 3.48 7.74 15.99
C HIS A 208 2.08 7.91 15.37
N THR A 209 1.45 6.82 14.93
CA THR A 209 0.07 6.85 14.41
C THR A 209 -0.99 6.61 15.48
N GLU A 210 -0.57 6.33 16.71
CA GLU A 210 -1.45 5.98 17.85
C GLU A 210 -2.42 4.85 17.50
N SER A 211 -1.96 3.87 16.72
CA SER A 211 -2.79 2.78 16.21
C SER A 211 -2.05 1.45 16.19
N THR A 212 -2.75 0.35 16.42
CA THR A 212 -2.19 -0.99 16.27
C THR A 212 -2.17 -1.38 14.79
N ILE A 213 -0.97 -1.69 14.28
CA ILE A 213 -0.74 -2.05 12.89
C ILE A 213 -0.40 -3.55 12.80
N ASN A 214 -1.40 -4.39 12.74
CA ASN A 214 -1.18 -5.85 12.62
C ASN A 214 -0.94 -6.24 11.15
N ILE A 215 0.33 -6.48 10.79
CA ILE A 215 0.77 -6.86 9.44
C ILE A 215 0.97 -8.38 9.37
N ARG A 216 0.00 -9.09 8.81
CA ARG A 216 0.04 -10.56 8.66
C ARG A 216 1.02 -11.02 7.59
N SER A 217 1.17 -10.24 6.54
CA SER A 217 2.09 -10.53 5.42
C SER A 217 3.57 -10.46 5.81
N LEU A 218 3.92 -9.84 6.94
CA LEU A 218 5.30 -9.84 7.44
C LEU A 218 5.81 -11.26 7.77
N GLN A 219 4.97 -12.10 8.35
CA GLN A 219 5.32 -13.50 8.61
C GLN A 219 5.57 -14.28 7.32
N VAL A 220 4.69 -14.09 6.32
CA VAL A 220 4.86 -14.75 5.00
C VAL A 220 6.14 -14.28 4.32
N LEU A 221 6.46 -13.00 4.45
CA LEU A 221 7.69 -12.43 3.92
C LEU A 221 8.93 -13.03 4.62
N HIS A 222 8.86 -13.19 5.96
CA HIS A 222 9.92 -13.82 6.73
C HIS A 222 10.19 -15.26 6.26
N GLU A 223 9.14 -16.08 6.15
CA GLU A 223 9.24 -17.48 5.71
C GLU A 223 9.84 -17.61 4.30
N LEU A 224 9.55 -16.66 3.42
CA LEU A 224 10.03 -16.68 2.04
C LEU A 224 11.49 -16.25 1.90
N PHE A 225 12.01 -15.40 2.80
CA PHE A 225 13.39 -14.88 2.78
C PHE A 225 14.28 -15.47 3.89
N ALA A 226 13.80 -16.51 4.59
CA ALA A 226 14.55 -17.22 5.64
C ALA A 226 15.79 -17.95 5.12
#